data_305f1f6aef43467a85d89390d7b5fe25
#
_entry.id   305f1f6aef43467a85d89390d7b5fe25
#
_cell.length_a   1.000
_cell.length_b   1.000
_cell.length_c   1.000
_cell.angle_alpha   90.00
_cell.angle_beta   90.00
_cell.angle_gamma   90.00
#
_symmetry.space_group_name_H-M   'P 1'
#
loop_
_entity.id
_entity.type
_entity.pdbx_description
1 polymer ?
#
loop_
_entity_poly.entity_id
_entity_poly.type
_entity_poly.pdbx_seq_one_letter_code
_entity_poly.pdbx_strand_id
1 'polypeptide(L)'
;RSSDLASLTQFDMGKLVVPEGKVSDIAGKSIEMSYAICTDPAARGKGYGSHITVYAREIAESSRKLSMLSPAEPSLIKFYEPLEYKKFMYAEQGSVLASEHVDFEFSHLQTKVLTPQEYNNYRETILANRVHIKLSEGALRFAAGLVTPATAGSAPSNNAESADLAGSAPDWEAESGAPDSSGLLLISDGAEPLAIAACEAAEACSLAAAELLTFSEDGGHKELGIAIAKALATRCGAKRCDYMMPSRSGSETSAALGMISASYEELAEIYSAAPGECPPYMGFTFG
;
A
#
# COMPACT_ATOMS: atom_id res chain seq x y z
N ARG A 1 -27.81 11.01 19.77
CA ARG A 1 -27.30 9.87 19.00
C ARG A 1 -27.31 10.30 17.54
N SER A 2 -26.13 10.62 16.99
CA SER A 2 -25.95 10.76 15.55
C SER A 2 -26.17 9.36 14.97
N SER A 3 -27.22 9.18 14.19
CA SER A 3 -27.48 7.94 13.43
C SER A 3 -26.88 8.13 12.05
N ASP A 4 -25.57 8.07 11.93
CA ASP A 4 -24.92 8.07 10.62
C ASP A 4 -25.31 6.78 9.90
N LEU A 5 -26.06 6.91 8.82
CA LEU A 5 -26.55 5.77 8.03
C LEU A 5 -25.43 5.16 7.17
N ALA A 6 -24.48 5.99 6.78
CA ALA A 6 -23.26 5.59 6.09
C ALA A 6 -22.13 6.58 6.39
N SER A 7 -20.90 6.12 6.37
CA SER A 7 -19.70 6.94 6.55
C SER A 7 -18.61 6.56 5.57
N LEU A 8 -17.73 7.51 5.27
CA LEU A 8 -16.58 7.37 4.42
C LEU A 8 -15.53 8.37 4.87
N THR A 9 -14.28 8.00 4.83
CA THR A 9 -13.14 8.89 5.05
C THR A 9 -12.39 9.08 3.73
N GLN A 10 -12.00 10.32 3.43
CA GLN A 10 -11.10 10.62 2.31
C GLN A 10 -9.79 11.19 2.81
N PHE A 11 -8.70 10.84 2.16
CA PHE A 11 -7.39 11.42 2.43
C PHE A 11 -6.55 11.49 1.15
N ASP A 12 -5.60 12.43 1.14
CA ASP A 12 -4.65 12.59 0.04
C ASP A 12 -3.67 11.41 0.02
N MET A 13 -3.85 10.52 -0.95
CA MET A 13 -2.95 9.38 -1.15
C MET A 13 -1.62 9.79 -1.77
N GLY A 14 -1.62 10.86 -2.57
CA GLY A 14 -0.44 11.31 -3.31
C GLY A 14 -0.74 11.60 -4.78
N LYS A 15 0.20 11.25 -5.67
CA LYS A 15 0.09 11.56 -7.11
C LYS A 15 0.31 10.33 -7.96
N LEU A 16 -0.41 10.25 -9.08
CA LEU A 16 -0.17 9.25 -10.10
C LEU A 16 1.12 9.58 -10.86
N VAL A 17 2.10 8.70 -10.76
CA VAL A 17 3.37 8.78 -11.50
C VAL A 17 3.31 7.84 -12.69
N VAL A 18 3.71 8.35 -13.83
CA VAL A 18 3.76 7.62 -15.10
C VAL A 18 5.22 7.65 -15.57
N PRO A 19 5.78 6.54 -16.05
CA PRO A 19 7.15 6.49 -16.53
C PRO A 19 7.44 7.51 -17.62
N GLU A 20 8.70 7.93 -17.72
CA GLU A 20 9.15 8.88 -18.73
C GLU A 20 8.83 8.39 -20.15
N GLY A 21 8.36 9.28 -21.00
CA GLY A 21 7.99 8.96 -22.39
C GLY A 21 6.52 8.58 -22.60
N LYS A 22 5.74 8.33 -21.54
CA LYS A 22 4.27 8.21 -21.62
C LYS A 22 3.61 9.56 -21.35
N VAL A 23 2.65 9.92 -22.17
CA VAL A 23 1.90 11.18 -22.03
C VAL A 23 0.43 10.85 -21.79
N SER A 24 -0.14 11.41 -20.74
CA SER A 24 -1.57 11.28 -20.44
C SER A 24 -2.04 12.47 -19.59
N ASP A 25 -3.27 12.86 -19.78
CA ASP A 25 -3.92 13.96 -19.04
C ASP A 25 -4.11 13.65 -17.55
N ILE A 26 -4.03 12.37 -17.16
CA ILE A 26 -4.13 11.98 -15.75
C ILE A 26 -2.75 11.80 -15.07
N ALA A 27 -1.65 11.86 -15.82
CA ALA A 27 -0.31 11.83 -15.24
C ALA A 27 -0.09 13.03 -14.31
N GLY A 28 0.45 12.78 -13.12
CA GLY A 28 0.71 13.80 -12.11
C GLY A 28 -0.52 14.31 -11.35
N LYS A 29 -1.75 13.87 -11.70
CA LYS A 29 -2.93 14.22 -10.91
C LYS A 29 -2.82 13.69 -9.48
N SER A 30 -3.29 14.47 -8.53
CA SER A 30 -3.45 14.04 -7.14
C SER A 30 -4.56 13.01 -7.02
N ILE A 31 -4.43 12.12 -6.05
CA ILE A 31 -5.37 11.03 -5.80
C ILE A 31 -5.96 11.18 -4.41
N GLU A 32 -7.30 11.24 -4.33
CA GLU A 32 -8.06 11.14 -3.09
C GLU A 32 -8.46 9.67 -2.87
N MET A 33 -7.98 9.09 -1.78
CA MET A 33 -8.33 7.73 -1.38
C MET A 33 -9.60 7.74 -0.55
N SER A 34 -10.62 7.02 -1.00
CA SER A 34 -11.81 6.73 -0.22
C SER A 34 -11.57 5.49 0.65
N TYR A 35 -11.63 5.67 1.95
CA TYR A 35 -11.30 4.65 2.95
C TYR A 35 -12.45 4.47 3.95
N ALA A 36 -12.53 3.27 4.55
CA ALA A 36 -13.51 2.93 5.58
C ALA A 36 -14.96 3.21 5.16
N ILE A 37 -15.31 2.85 3.92
CA ILE A 37 -16.68 3.01 3.41
C ILE A 37 -17.56 2.00 4.13
N CYS A 38 -18.48 2.46 4.96
CA CYS A 38 -19.39 1.60 5.70
C CYS A 38 -20.82 2.11 5.68
N THR A 39 -21.76 1.18 5.84
CA THR A 39 -23.21 1.47 5.96
C THR A 39 -23.76 0.70 7.15
N ASP A 40 -24.51 1.39 8.01
CA ASP A 40 -25.21 0.77 9.13
C ASP A 40 -25.96 -0.48 8.66
N PRO A 41 -25.82 -1.63 9.32
CA PRO A 41 -26.50 -2.86 8.93
C PRO A 41 -28.01 -2.71 8.74
N ALA A 42 -28.68 -1.89 9.56
CA ALA A 42 -30.12 -1.63 9.46
C ALA A 42 -30.49 -0.72 8.28
N ALA A 43 -29.50 -0.04 7.70
CA ALA A 43 -29.67 0.87 6.55
C ALA A 43 -29.18 0.25 5.23
N ARG A 44 -28.62 -0.95 5.24
CA ARG A 44 -28.15 -1.64 4.02
C ARG A 44 -29.30 -1.90 3.04
N GLY A 45 -28.96 -2.03 1.76
CA GLY A 45 -29.93 -2.23 0.68
C GLY A 45 -30.69 -0.97 0.24
N LYS A 46 -30.50 0.18 0.89
CA LYS A 46 -31.16 1.46 0.56
C LYS A 46 -30.33 2.41 -0.31
N GLY A 47 -29.16 1.96 -0.80
CA GLY A 47 -28.30 2.72 -1.71
C GLY A 47 -27.36 3.73 -1.04
N TYR A 48 -27.33 3.86 0.28
CA TYR A 48 -26.51 4.87 0.97
C TYR A 48 -25.00 4.70 0.68
N GLY A 49 -24.51 3.46 0.67
CA GLY A 49 -23.11 3.19 0.31
C GLY A 49 -22.76 3.68 -1.09
N SER A 50 -23.61 3.43 -2.08
CA SER A 50 -23.42 3.93 -3.45
C SER A 50 -23.46 5.45 -3.50
N HIS A 51 -24.42 6.09 -2.85
CA HIS A 51 -24.55 7.55 -2.86
C HIS A 51 -23.34 8.25 -2.25
N ILE A 52 -22.83 7.76 -1.09
CA ILE A 52 -21.67 8.39 -0.46
C ILE A 52 -20.39 8.17 -1.27
N THR A 53 -20.25 7.01 -1.94
CA THR A 53 -19.11 6.71 -2.82
C THR A 53 -19.13 7.61 -4.06
N VAL A 54 -20.29 7.77 -4.71
CA VAL A 54 -20.44 8.68 -5.86
C VAL A 54 -20.16 10.13 -5.44
N TYR A 55 -20.70 10.57 -4.32
CA TYR A 55 -20.47 11.93 -3.80
C TYR A 55 -18.98 12.19 -3.53
N ALA A 56 -18.27 11.23 -2.93
CA ALA A 56 -16.85 11.33 -2.69
C ALA A 56 -16.04 11.43 -4.01
N ARG A 57 -16.43 10.67 -5.03
CA ARG A 57 -15.85 10.76 -6.38
C ARG A 57 -16.07 12.14 -6.99
N GLU A 58 -17.29 12.66 -6.97
CA GLU A 58 -17.64 13.96 -7.53
C GLU A 58 -16.88 15.11 -6.85
N ILE A 59 -16.65 15.03 -5.54
CA ILE A 59 -15.79 15.99 -4.81
C ILE A 59 -14.35 15.95 -5.34
N ALA A 60 -13.76 14.77 -5.49
CA ALA A 60 -12.42 14.62 -6.02
C ALA A 60 -12.32 15.20 -7.46
N GLU A 61 -13.24 14.83 -8.33
CA GLU A 61 -13.29 15.30 -9.73
C GLU A 61 -13.48 16.81 -9.82
N SER A 62 -14.37 17.41 -9.01
CA SER A 62 -14.55 18.85 -8.95
C SER A 62 -13.28 19.60 -8.55
N SER A 63 -12.41 18.95 -7.79
CA SER A 63 -11.08 19.42 -7.39
C SER A 63 -9.98 19.05 -8.37
N ARG A 64 -10.33 18.48 -9.55
CA ARG A 64 -9.41 17.99 -10.58
C ARG A 64 -8.47 16.88 -10.08
N LYS A 65 -8.92 16.10 -9.13
CA LYS A 65 -8.22 14.93 -8.58
C LYS A 65 -8.86 13.64 -9.10
N LEU A 66 -8.12 12.55 -9.02
CA LEU A 66 -8.65 11.22 -9.22
C LEU A 66 -9.18 10.69 -7.89
N SER A 67 -10.34 10.03 -7.91
CA SER A 67 -10.82 9.29 -6.77
C SER A 67 -10.36 7.84 -6.87
N MET A 68 -9.91 7.28 -5.76
CA MET A 68 -9.47 5.90 -5.68
C MET A 68 -10.07 5.21 -4.46
N LEU A 69 -10.21 3.91 -4.54
CA LEU A 69 -10.58 3.04 -3.42
C LEU A 69 -9.91 1.66 -3.56
N SER A 70 -9.78 0.97 -2.44
CA SER A 70 -9.37 -0.43 -2.39
C SER A 70 -10.55 -1.25 -1.90
N PRO A 71 -11.10 -2.18 -2.73
CA PRO A 71 -12.14 -3.07 -2.27
C PRO A 71 -11.61 -4.00 -1.17
N ALA A 72 -12.29 -4.05 -0.02
CA ALA A 72 -11.90 -4.94 1.09
C ALA A 72 -11.99 -6.44 0.69
N GLU A 73 -12.83 -6.76 -0.28
CA GLU A 73 -13.00 -8.10 -0.82
C GLU A 73 -13.16 -8.05 -2.35
N PRO A 74 -12.68 -9.04 -3.10
CA PRO A 74 -12.85 -9.09 -4.57
C PRO A 74 -14.31 -9.05 -5.03
N SER A 75 -15.24 -9.52 -4.21
CA SER A 75 -16.69 -9.48 -4.47
C SER A 75 -17.24 -8.05 -4.60
N LEU A 76 -16.62 -7.09 -3.92
CA LEU A 76 -17.01 -5.67 -3.95
C LEU A 76 -16.60 -4.95 -5.24
N ILE A 77 -15.73 -5.51 -6.05
CA ILE A 77 -15.38 -4.94 -7.37
C ILE A 77 -16.65 -4.71 -8.18
N LYS A 78 -17.55 -5.70 -8.23
CA LYS A 78 -18.82 -5.60 -8.95
C LYS A 78 -19.77 -4.52 -8.39
N PHE A 79 -19.60 -4.13 -7.13
CA PHE A 79 -20.34 -3.03 -6.52
C PHE A 79 -19.79 -1.67 -6.98
N TYR A 80 -18.47 -1.53 -7.14
CA TYR A 80 -17.85 -0.26 -7.50
C TYR A 80 -17.77 0.01 -9.01
N GLU A 81 -17.75 -1.03 -9.87
CA GLU A 81 -17.72 -0.87 -11.32
C GLU A 81 -18.89 -0.01 -11.86
N PRO A 82 -20.16 -0.21 -11.44
CA PRO A 82 -21.29 0.66 -11.85
C PRO A 82 -21.19 2.09 -11.33
N LEU A 83 -20.35 2.35 -10.33
CA LEU A 83 -20.08 3.67 -9.77
C LEU A 83 -18.87 4.36 -10.47
N GLU A 84 -18.50 3.86 -11.67
CA GLU A 84 -17.45 4.37 -12.56
C GLU A 84 -16.01 4.18 -12.06
N TYR A 85 -15.80 3.31 -11.08
CA TYR A 85 -14.45 2.89 -10.70
C TYR A 85 -13.97 1.73 -11.58
N LYS A 86 -12.72 1.79 -12.02
CA LYS A 86 -12.09 0.78 -12.88
C LYS A 86 -10.93 0.13 -12.12
N LYS A 87 -10.75 -1.17 -12.28
CA LYS A 87 -9.56 -1.88 -11.80
C LYS A 87 -8.33 -1.31 -12.49
N PHE A 88 -7.35 -0.88 -11.73
CA PHE A 88 -6.17 -0.27 -12.32
C PHE A 88 -4.88 -0.59 -11.57
N MET A 89 -4.90 -0.67 -10.24
CA MET A 89 -3.73 -0.97 -9.43
C MET A 89 -3.69 -2.45 -9.07
N TYR A 90 -2.53 -3.07 -9.26
CA TYR A 90 -2.38 -4.51 -9.08
C TYR A 90 -1.18 -4.82 -8.18
N ALA A 91 -1.29 -5.90 -7.44
CA ALA A 91 -0.17 -6.48 -6.71
C ALA A 91 -0.24 -8.00 -6.72
N GLU A 92 0.88 -8.61 -6.44
CA GLU A 92 1.00 -10.02 -6.12
C GLU A 92 1.01 -10.18 -4.61
N GLN A 93 0.11 -11.01 -4.12
CA GLN A 93 0.01 -11.34 -2.70
C GLN A 93 0.34 -12.81 -2.52
N GLY A 94 1.02 -13.13 -1.43
CA GLY A 94 1.36 -14.50 -1.12
C GLY A 94 1.74 -14.69 0.33
N SER A 95 2.04 -15.93 0.66
CA SER A 95 2.50 -16.34 1.98
C SER A 95 3.61 -17.36 1.82
N VAL A 96 4.64 -17.26 2.65
CA VAL A 96 5.76 -18.22 2.70
C VAL A 96 5.98 -18.68 4.14
N LEU A 97 6.20 -19.99 4.32
CA LEU A 97 6.55 -20.56 5.62
C LEU A 97 8.05 -20.38 5.88
N ALA A 98 8.41 -20.08 7.13
CA ALA A 98 9.81 -20.03 7.54
C ALA A 98 10.56 -21.37 7.33
N SER A 99 9.83 -22.48 7.34
CA SER A 99 10.36 -23.84 7.09
C SER A 99 10.38 -24.24 5.61
N GLU A 100 9.82 -23.42 4.71
CA GLU A 100 9.76 -23.74 3.28
C GLU A 100 11.15 -23.65 2.64
N HIS A 101 11.42 -24.53 1.66
CA HIS A 101 12.66 -24.44 0.90
C HIS A 101 12.53 -23.36 -0.17
N VAL A 102 13.53 -22.50 -0.27
CA VAL A 102 13.66 -21.49 -1.34
C VAL A 102 15.10 -21.52 -1.88
N ASP A 103 15.24 -21.34 -3.19
CA ASP A 103 16.53 -21.48 -3.89
C ASP A 103 17.47 -20.24 -3.72
N PHE A 104 17.23 -19.41 -2.71
CA PHE A 104 18.06 -18.27 -2.37
C PHE A 104 18.62 -18.41 -0.96
N GLU A 105 19.94 -18.26 -0.83
CA GLU A 105 20.63 -18.19 0.45
C GLU A 105 21.30 -16.82 0.59
N PHE A 106 21.10 -16.20 1.75
CA PHE A 106 21.74 -14.93 2.09
C PHE A 106 22.90 -15.19 3.06
N SER A 107 24.08 -14.69 2.75
CA SER A 107 25.28 -14.89 3.57
C SER A 107 25.26 -14.01 4.82
N HIS A 108 24.80 -12.76 4.67
CA HIS A 108 24.82 -11.74 5.73
C HIS A 108 23.60 -10.82 5.62
N LEU A 109 22.38 -11.38 5.71
CA LEU A 109 21.16 -10.58 5.66
C LEU A 109 21.11 -9.60 6.84
N GLN A 110 20.99 -8.32 6.53
CA GLN A 110 20.88 -7.22 7.47
C GLN A 110 19.60 -6.43 7.20
N THR A 111 19.07 -5.83 8.26
CA THR A 111 17.95 -4.91 8.19
C THR A 111 18.35 -3.59 8.85
N LYS A 112 17.96 -2.47 8.21
CA LYS A 112 18.11 -1.12 8.73
C LYS A 112 16.74 -0.48 8.75
N VAL A 113 16.31 0.06 9.89
CA VAL A 113 15.08 0.86 9.99
C VAL A 113 15.29 2.18 9.24
N LEU A 114 14.33 2.53 8.40
CA LEU A 114 14.29 3.75 7.62
C LEU A 114 13.29 4.74 8.20
N THR A 115 13.59 6.02 8.05
CA THR A 115 12.58 7.07 8.20
C THR A 115 11.58 6.98 7.04
N PRO A 116 10.34 7.49 7.20
CA PRO A 116 9.36 7.53 6.10
C PRO A 116 9.92 8.21 4.84
N GLN A 117 10.72 9.26 5.00
CA GLN A 117 11.32 9.96 3.86
C GLN A 117 12.38 9.12 3.14
N GLU A 118 13.27 8.43 3.86
CA GLU A 118 14.27 7.52 3.27
C GLU A 118 13.56 6.39 2.52
N TYR A 119 12.53 5.79 3.14
CA TYR A 119 11.73 4.73 2.53
C TYR A 119 11.11 5.18 1.20
N ASN A 120 10.47 6.36 1.20
CA ASN A 120 9.86 6.91 -0.01
C ASN A 120 10.90 7.20 -1.10
N ASN A 121 12.08 7.68 -0.74
CA ASN A 121 13.16 7.91 -1.72
C ASN A 121 13.59 6.62 -2.41
N TYR A 122 13.78 5.53 -1.66
CA TYR A 122 14.05 4.22 -2.24
C TYR A 122 12.88 3.72 -3.09
N ARG A 123 11.65 3.88 -2.60
CA ARG A 123 10.44 3.47 -3.29
C ARG A 123 10.30 4.13 -4.66
N GLU A 124 10.49 5.44 -4.74
CA GLU A 124 10.44 6.19 -5.99
C GLU A 124 11.55 5.75 -6.97
N THR A 125 12.72 5.42 -6.46
CA THR A 125 13.83 4.91 -7.29
C THR A 125 13.50 3.53 -7.87
N ILE A 126 12.98 2.62 -7.04
CA ILE A 126 12.63 1.25 -7.46
C ILE A 126 11.47 1.24 -8.46
N LEU A 127 10.48 2.11 -8.26
CA LEU A 127 9.26 2.15 -9.08
C LEU A 127 9.34 3.11 -10.28
N ALA A 128 10.50 3.73 -10.54
CA ALA A 128 10.65 4.78 -11.56
C ALA A 128 10.16 4.35 -12.97
N ASN A 129 10.32 3.07 -13.31
CA ASN A 129 9.92 2.52 -14.61
C ASN A 129 8.51 1.92 -14.63
N ARG A 130 7.72 2.14 -13.57
CA ARG A 130 6.37 1.59 -13.41
C ARG A 130 5.36 2.70 -13.15
N VAL A 131 4.14 2.54 -13.67
CA VAL A 131 3.01 3.37 -13.24
C VAL A 131 2.74 3.06 -11.76
N HIS A 132 2.81 4.08 -10.91
CA HIS A 132 2.64 3.91 -9.47
C HIS A 132 2.08 5.17 -8.81
N ILE A 133 1.76 5.08 -7.53
CA ILE A 133 1.39 6.23 -6.72
C ILE A 133 2.60 6.69 -5.92
N LYS A 134 3.04 7.93 -6.17
CA LYS A 134 3.96 8.62 -5.26
C LYS A 134 3.17 9.06 -4.04
N LEU A 135 3.46 8.43 -2.90
CA LEU A 135 2.71 8.65 -1.68
C LEU A 135 2.89 10.08 -1.15
N SER A 136 1.82 10.67 -0.65
CA SER A 136 1.89 11.92 0.11
C SER A 136 2.59 11.71 1.45
N GLU A 137 3.07 12.77 2.08
CA GLU A 137 3.65 12.70 3.42
C GLU A 137 2.63 12.16 4.45
N GLY A 138 1.36 12.54 4.32
CA GLY A 138 0.28 12.05 5.17
C GLY A 138 0.05 10.53 5.01
N ALA A 139 0.00 10.05 3.76
CA ALA A 139 -0.14 8.63 3.47
C ALA A 139 1.06 7.82 3.98
N LEU A 140 2.28 8.34 3.82
CA LEU A 140 3.50 7.71 4.35
C LEU A 140 3.52 7.62 5.88
N ARG A 141 3.13 8.70 6.57
CA ARG A 141 3.03 8.70 8.03
C ARG A 141 1.96 7.73 8.51
N PHE A 142 0.84 7.66 7.82
CA PHE A 142 -0.23 6.72 8.15
C PHE A 142 0.26 5.27 7.95
N ALA A 143 0.88 4.97 6.80
CA ALA A 143 1.46 3.66 6.52
C ALA A 143 2.56 3.28 7.55
N ALA A 144 3.45 4.21 7.90
CA ALA A 144 4.46 3.99 8.92
C ALA A 144 3.84 3.70 10.29
N GLY A 145 2.74 4.38 10.63
CA GLY A 145 1.99 4.14 11.87
C GLY A 145 1.35 2.76 11.94
N LEU A 146 0.97 2.18 10.81
CA LEU A 146 0.42 0.82 10.74
C LEU A 146 1.48 -0.26 11.02
N VAL A 147 2.73 -0.03 10.56
CA VAL A 147 3.81 -1.01 10.69
C VAL A 147 4.70 -0.80 11.91
N THR A 148 4.51 0.29 12.65
CA THR A 148 5.26 0.55 13.90
C THR A 148 4.49 -0.09 15.06
N PRO A 149 5.13 -0.94 15.90
CA PRO A 149 4.46 -1.49 17.07
C PRO A 149 3.91 -0.37 17.94
N ALA A 150 2.64 -0.45 18.32
CA ALA A 150 2.09 0.43 19.33
C ALA A 150 2.89 0.18 20.62
N THR A 151 3.70 1.15 21.06
CA THR A 151 4.33 1.09 22.36
C THR A 151 3.20 0.97 23.39
N ALA A 152 3.27 -0.06 24.23
CA ALA A 152 2.26 -0.38 25.23
C ALA A 152 2.07 0.85 26.15
N GLY A 153 1.07 1.68 25.86
CA GLY A 153 0.78 2.89 26.64
C GLY A 153 -0.03 3.97 25.95
N SER A 154 -0.13 3.98 24.61
CA SER A 154 -0.92 5.00 23.90
C SER A 154 -2.12 4.39 23.18
N ALA A 155 -3.20 4.13 23.92
CA ALA A 155 -4.51 3.98 23.29
C ALA A 155 -4.90 5.31 22.64
N PRO A 156 -5.39 5.35 21.37
CA PRO A 156 -5.88 6.57 20.78
C PRO A 156 -7.07 7.09 21.60
N SER A 157 -6.89 8.23 22.27
CA SER A 157 -7.98 8.91 22.95
C SER A 157 -8.93 9.45 21.86
N ASN A 158 -10.15 8.94 21.82
CA ASN A 158 -11.25 9.41 20.95
C ASN A 158 -11.78 10.78 21.39
N ASN A 159 -10.94 11.79 21.50
CA ASN A 159 -11.35 13.17 21.68
C ASN A 159 -10.71 14.02 20.59
N ALA A 160 -11.42 14.11 19.46
CA ALA A 160 -11.13 15.08 18.43
C ALA A 160 -11.66 16.44 18.87
N GLU A 161 -10.91 17.14 19.69
CA GLU A 161 -10.98 18.60 19.79
C GLU A 161 -9.78 19.18 19.04
N SER A 162 -10.08 20.14 18.18
CA SER A 162 -9.15 20.88 17.33
C SER A 162 -7.91 21.33 18.10
N ALA A 163 -6.77 20.69 17.89
CA ALA A 163 -5.48 21.13 18.39
C ALA A 163 -4.62 21.64 17.26
N ASP A 164 -4.12 22.85 17.42
CA ASP A 164 -3.14 23.55 16.60
C ASP A 164 -1.99 22.64 16.14
N LEU A 165 -1.78 22.58 14.83
CA LEU A 165 -0.69 21.85 14.18
C LEU A 165 0.66 22.59 14.28
N ALA A 166 1.08 22.90 15.49
CA ALA A 166 2.42 23.38 15.79
C ALA A 166 3.01 22.58 16.96
N GLY A 167 3.16 21.29 16.76
CA GLY A 167 3.78 20.36 17.73
C GLY A 167 5.02 19.72 17.11
N SER A 168 6.19 19.98 17.73
CA SER A 168 7.50 19.38 17.51
C SER A 168 7.42 17.92 17.08
N ALA A 169 8.23 17.54 16.08
CA ALA A 169 8.45 16.16 15.70
C ALA A 169 8.76 15.31 16.93
N PRO A 170 8.13 14.14 17.09
CA PRO A 170 8.49 13.24 18.17
C PRO A 170 9.94 12.77 17.99
N ASP A 171 10.74 12.89 19.05
CA ASP A 171 12.09 12.35 19.12
C ASP A 171 12.02 10.82 18.98
N TRP A 172 12.46 10.31 17.84
CA TRP A 172 12.59 8.88 17.54
C TRP A 172 13.90 8.33 18.12
N GLU A 173 14.08 8.45 19.44
CA GLU A 173 15.10 7.66 20.10
C GLU A 173 14.55 6.24 20.29
N ALA A 174 15.06 5.32 19.48
CA ALA A 174 14.76 3.90 19.53
C ALA A 174 15.18 3.32 20.87
N GLU A 175 14.22 3.12 21.79
CA GLU A 175 14.43 2.20 22.88
C GLU A 175 14.47 0.77 22.34
N SER A 176 15.65 0.16 22.46
CA SER A 176 16.01 -1.18 22.06
C SER A 176 15.10 -2.24 22.71
N GLY A 177 14.20 -2.84 21.94
CA GLY A 177 13.35 -3.94 22.41
C GLY A 177 12.34 -4.49 21.43
N ALA A 178 12.03 -3.81 20.34
CA ALA A 178 11.23 -4.39 19.27
C ALA A 178 12.10 -5.34 18.41
N PRO A 179 11.58 -6.48 17.95
CA PRO A 179 12.34 -7.32 17.03
C PRO A 179 12.74 -6.49 15.81
N ASP A 180 14.01 -6.59 15.41
CA ASP A 180 14.66 -5.88 14.29
C ASP A 180 13.99 -6.01 12.91
N SER A 181 12.72 -6.31 12.86
CA SER A 181 11.99 -6.75 11.67
C SER A 181 10.59 -6.17 11.53
N SER A 182 10.25 -5.15 12.32
CA SER A 182 9.02 -4.37 12.13
C SER A 182 9.34 -2.91 11.83
N GLY A 183 8.51 -2.26 11.02
CA GLY A 183 8.69 -0.89 10.56
C GLY A 183 9.02 -0.79 9.07
N LEU A 184 9.52 0.37 8.68
CA LEU A 184 10.02 0.61 7.32
C LEU A 184 11.49 0.18 7.26
N LEU A 185 11.80 -0.83 6.45
CA LEU A 185 13.09 -1.50 6.46
C LEU A 185 13.82 -1.38 5.11
N LEU A 186 15.13 -1.17 5.18
CA LEU A 186 16.06 -1.52 4.10
C LEU A 186 16.64 -2.90 4.42
N ILE A 187 16.63 -3.80 3.44
CA ILE A 187 17.16 -5.15 3.53
C ILE A 187 18.35 -5.25 2.60
N SER A 188 19.48 -5.75 3.12
CA SER A 188 20.71 -5.90 2.35
C SER A 188 21.40 -7.24 2.65
N ASP A 189 22.23 -7.73 1.72
CA ASP A 189 23.20 -8.80 1.97
C ASP A 189 24.61 -8.20 1.98
N GLY A 190 25.18 -8.07 3.16
CA GLY A 190 26.38 -7.27 3.34
C GLY A 190 26.12 -5.79 2.98
N ALA A 191 26.90 -5.26 2.01
CA ALA A 191 26.77 -3.87 1.54
C ALA A 191 25.75 -3.69 0.39
N GLU A 192 25.27 -4.79 -0.20
CA GLU A 192 24.36 -4.75 -1.36
C GLU A 192 22.91 -4.63 -0.92
N PRO A 193 22.18 -3.55 -1.31
CA PRO A 193 20.76 -3.42 -1.03
C PRO A 193 19.96 -4.39 -1.90
N LEU A 194 19.10 -5.18 -1.29
CA LEU A 194 18.25 -6.17 -1.96
C LEU A 194 16.80 -5.71 -2.10
N ALA A 195 16.26 -5.09 -1.05
CA ALA A 195 14.86 -4.69 -1.02
C ALA A 195 14.59 -3.60 0.03
N ILE A 196 13.42 -2.99 -0.09
CA ILE A 196 12.77 -2.29 1.01
C ILE A 196 11.48 -3.02 1.37
N ALA A 197 11.09 -2.96 2.64
CA ALA A 197 9.84 -3.55 3.11
C ALA A 197 9.19 -2.70 4.19
N ALA A 198 7.86 -2.73 4.22
CA ALA A 198 7.06 -2.24 5.34
C ALA A 198 6.48 -3.44 6.06
N CYS A 199 7.00 -3.75 7.23
CA CYS A 199 6.70 -4.98 7.97
C CYS A 199 6.05 -4.68 9.31
N GLU A 200 5.04 -5.49 9.66
CA GLU A 200 4.43 -5.49 10.99
C GLU A 200 4.38 -6.91 11.57
N ALA A 201 4.49 -7.00 12.87
CA ALA A 201 4.22 -8.26 13.55
C ALA A 201 2.70 -8.50 13.53
N ALA A 202 2.29 -9.57 12.86
CA ALA A 202 0.90 -9.98 12.81
C ALA A 202 0.58 -10.98 13.93
N GLU A 203 -0.71 -11.25 14.16
CA GLU A 203 -1.15 -12.20 15.18
C GLU A 203 -0.66 -13.63 14.90
N ALA A 204 -0.63 -14.47 15.93
CA ALA A 204 -0.33 -15.91 15.85
C ALA A 204 1.05 -16.26 15.26
N CYS A 205 2.11 -15.54 15.63
CA CYS A 205 3.48 -15.81 15.18
C CYS A 205 3.65 -15.67 13.64
N SER A 206 2.98 -14.72 13.04
CA SER A 206 3.15 -14.35 11.65
C SER A 206 3.74 -12.94 11.52
N LEU A 207 4.40 -12.69 10.38
CA LEU A 207 4.88 -11.38 9.94
C LEU A 207 4.07 -10.97 8.72
N ALA A 208 3.69 -9.73 8.62
CA ALA A 208 3.09 -9.18 7.41
C ALA A 208 4.05 -8.15 6.79
N ALA A 209 4.46 -8.38 5.54
CA ALA A 209 5.13 -7.41 4.70
C ALA A 209 4.08 -6.71 3.84
N ALA A 210 3.49 -5.64 4.37
CA ALA A 210 2.44 -4.87 3.73
C ALA A 210 2.89 -4.21 2.42
N GLU A 211 4.19 -4.02 2.23
CA GLU A 211 4.84 -3.72 0.96
C GLU A 211 6.24 -4.34 0.97
N LEU A 212 6.61 -5.01 -0.12
CA LEU A 212 7.96 -5.56 -0.34
C LEU A 212 8.40 -5.23 -1.77
N LEU A 213 9.41 -4.39 -1.91
CA LEU A 213 9.95 -3.94 -3.18
C LEU A 213 11.42 -4.37 -3.31
N THR A 214 11.74 -5.16 -4.31
CA THR A 214 13.11 -5.58 -4.60
C THR A 214 13.84 -4.56 -5.48
N PHE A 215 15.16 -4.41 -5.33
CA PHE A 215 15.99 -3.63 -6.24
C PHE A 215 16.16 -4.41 -7.56
N SER A 216 15.11 -4.37 -8.39
CA SER A 216 15.05 -4.94 -9.73
C SER A 216 14.43 -3.91 -10.66
N GLU A 217 14.57 -4.08 -11.98
CA GLU A 217 14.10 -3.11 -12.98
C GLU A 217 12.60 -2.77 -12.85
N ASP A 218 11.82 -3.69 -12.28
CA ASP A 218 10.38 -3.55 -12.11
C ASP A 218 9.91 -3.56 -10.64
N GLY A 219 10.84 -3.56 -9.67
CA GLY A 219 10.52 -3.59 -8.25
C GLY A 219 9.96 -4.91 -7.72
N GLY A 220 9.75 -5.91 -8.58
CA GLY A 220 9.00 -7.12 -8.26
C GLY A 220 9.69 -8.43 -8.65
N HIS A 221 10.96 -8.65 -8.25
CA HIS A 221 11.59 -9.96 -8.46
C HIS A 221 11.00 -10.98 -7.49
N LYS A 222 10.08 -11.81 -7.99
CA LYS A 222 9.24 -12.71 -7.18
C LYS A 222 10.04 -13.68 -6.31
N GLU A 223 10.97 -14.40 -6.90
CA GLU A 223 11.77 -15.42 -6.21
C GLU A 223 12.63 -14.78 -5.12
N LEU A 224 13.26 -13.65 -5.41
CA LEU A 224 14.02 -12.87 -4.43
C LEU A 224 13.11 -12.33 -3.32
N GLY A 225 11.94 -11.80 -3.67
CA GLY A 225 10.96 -11.30 -2.71
C GLY A 225 10.47 -12.40 -1.75
N ILE A 226 10.15 -13.59 -2.27
CA ILE A 226 9.75 -14.75 -1.46
C ILE A 226 10.89 -15.17 -0.52
N ALA A 227 12.13 -15.21 -1.02
CA ALA A 227 13.29 -15.55 -0.21
C ALA A 227 13.52 -14.54 0.92
N ILE A 228 13.37 -13.24 0.64
CA ILE A 228 13.47 -12.18 1.64
C ILE A 228 12.34 -12.29 2.66
N ALA A 229 11.09 -12.49 2.24
CA ALA A 229 9.94 -12.66 3.13
C ALA A 229 10.15 -13.84 4.10
N LYS A 230 10.65 -14.99 3.58
CA LYS A 230 11.02 -16.15 4.41
C LYS A 230 12.12 -15.81 5.42
N ALA A 231 13.19 -15.15 4.94
CA ALA A 231 14.32 -14.79 5.80
C ALA A 231 13.91 -13.82 6.91
N LEU A 232 13.05 -12.86 6.62
CA LEU A 232 12.46 -11.96 7.61
C LEU A 232 11.62 -12.75 8.63
N ALA A 233 10.74 -13.66 8.20
CA ALA A 233 9.97 -14.52 9.10
C ALA A 233 10.90 -15.32 10.03
N THR A 234 11.92 -15.95 9.49
CA THR A 234 12.90 -16.74 10.26
C THR A 234 13.60 -15.87 11.31
N ARG A 235 14.05 -14.69 10.92
CA ARG A 235 14.74 -13.75 11.79
C ARG A 235 13.87 -13.25 12.95
N CYS A 236 12.57 -13.00 12.69
CA CYS A 236 11.59 -12.61 13.72
C CYS A 236 11.11 -13.77 14.59
N GLY A 237 11.48 -15.00 14.30
CA GLY A 237 10.88 -16.18 14.94
C GLY A 237 9.41 -16.40 14.54
N ALA A 238 8.96 -15.80 13.46
CA ALA A 238 7.64 -16.02 12.91
C ALA A 238 7.60 -17.33 12.13
N LYS A 239 6.42 -17.97 12.10
CA LYS A 239 6.24 -19.24 11.37
C LYS A 239 6.01 -19.01 9.88
N ARG A 240 5.48 -17.84 9.52
CA ARG A 240 5.21 -17.45 8.14
C ARG A 240 5.35 -15.93 7.96
N CYS A 241 5.55 -15.51 6.71
CA CYS A 241 5.40 -14.15 6.28
C CYS A 241 4.34 -14.06 5.18
N ASP A 242 3.32 -13.24 5.40
CA ASP A 242 2.39 -12.83 4.36
C ASP A 242 2.99 -11.59 3.69
N TYR A 243 3.03 -11.55 2.35
CA TYR A 243 3.71 -10.48 1.62
C TYR A 243 2.87 -9.92 0.48
N MET A 244 3.12 -8.66 0.15
CA MET A 244 2.58 -7.99 -1.02
C MET A 244 3.71 -7.30 -1.79
N MET A 245 3.76 -7.53 -3.11
CA MET A 245 4.75 -6.96 -4.01
C MET A 245 4.13 -6.54 -5.34
N PRO A 246 4.81 -5.72 -6.15
CA PRO A 246 4.34 -5.37 -7.49
C PRO A 246 4.16 -6.60 -8.35
N SER A 247 3.04 -6.67 -9.06
CA SER A 247 2.78 -7.74 -10.05
C SER A 247 3.69 -7.61 -11.24
N ARG A 248 4.09 -8.76 -11.83
CA ARG A 248 4.73 -8.81 -13.15
C ARG A 248 3.71 -8.91 -14.26
N SER A 249 4.12 -8.55 -15.46
CA SER A 249 3.33 -8.78 -16.67
C SER A 249 3.01 -10.27 -16.82
N GLY A 250 1.72 -10.58 -17.05
CA GLY A 250 1.25 -11.96 -17.25
C GLY A 250 1.23 -12.83 -15.97
N SER A 251 1.39 -12.26 -14.78
CA SER A 251 1.26 -13.02 -13.54
C SER A 251 -0.19 -13.46 -13.31
N GLU A 252 -0.42 -14.78 -13.21
CA GLU A 252 -1.73 -15.36 -12.91
C GLU A 252 -2.17 -15.08 -11.45
N THR A 253 -1.23 -14.73 -10.57
CA THR A 253 -1.46 -14.43 -9.15
C THR A 253 -1.67 -12.95 -8.88
N SER A 254 -1.68 -12.12 -9.92
CA SER A 254 -1.93 -10.69 -9.82
C SER A 254 -3.38 -10.41 -9.43
N ALA A 255 -3.56 -9.71 -8.31
CA ALA A 255 -4.86 -9.27 -7.83
C ALA A 255 -5.05 -7.77 -8.06
N ALA A 256 -6.25 -7.36 -8.47
CA ALA A 256 -6.63 -5.95 -8.52
C ALA A 256 -6.86 -5.46 -7.08
N LEU A 257 -5.98 -4.60 -6.60
CA LEU A 257 -6.05 -4.04 -5.23
C LEU A 257 -6.67 -2.64 -5.20
N GLY A 258 -6.53 -1.86 -6.27
CA GLY A 258 -7.04 -0.51 -6.34
C GLY A 258 -7.89 -0.26 -7.56
N MET A 259 -8.99 0.46 -7.35
CA MET A 259 -9.88 0.93 -8.39
C MET A 259 -9.85 2.46 -8.42
N ILE A 260 -9.86 3.03 -9.64
CA ILE A 260 -9.70 4.47 -9.86
C ILE A 260 -10.83 5.03 -10.73
N SER A 261 -11.22 6.27 -10.46
CA SER A 261 -12.18 7.02 -11.28
C SER A 261 -11.48 7.68 -12.47
N ALA A 262 -11.29 6.94 -13.54
CA ALA A 262 -10.82 7.46 -14.81
C ALA A 262 -11.48 6.67 -15.95
N SER A 263 -11.53 7.22 -17.14
CA SER A 263 -12.05 6.51 -18.29
C SER A 263 -11.12 5.36 -18.72
N TYR A 264 -11.66 4.37 -19.41
CA TYR A 264 -10.82 3.30 -19.95
C TYR A 264 -9.80 3.83 -20.96
N GLU A 265 -10.11 4.90 -21.67
CA GLU A 265 -9.22 5.55 -22.64
C GLU A 265 -8.01 6.18 -21.94
N GLU A 266 -8.24 6.99 -20.88
CA GLU A 266 -7.19 7.60 -20.06
C GLU A 266 -6.27 6.53 -19.43
N LEU A 267 -6.85 5.44 -18.94
CA LEU A 267 -6.07 4.35 -18.35
C LEU A 267 -5.26 3.58 -19.39
N ALA A 268 -5.81 3.37 -20.58
CA ALA A 268 -5.12 2.69 -21.68
C ALA A 268 -3.95 3.51 -22.24
N GLU A 269 -3.99 4.84 -22.19
CA GLU A 269 -2.88 5.71 -22.59
C GLU A 269 -1.61 5.49 -21.77
N ILE A 270 -1.74 5.13 -20.50
CA ILE A 270 -0.62 4.98 -19.58
C ILE A 270 -0.27 3.54 -19.23
N TYR A 271 -1.20 2.61 -19.47
CA TYR A 271 -0.99 1.18 -19.23
C TYR A 271 -1.74 0.34 -20.26
N SER A 272 -1.02 -0.55 -20.88
CA SER A 272 -1.59 -1.60 -21.74
C SER A 272 -1.30 -2.96 -21.08
N ALA A 273 -2.28 -3.86 -21.14
CA ALA A 273 -2.07 -5.23 -20.65
C ALA A 273 -1.24 -6.09 -21.64
N ALA A 274 -0.48 -5.44 -22.54
CA ALA A 274 0.39 -6.14 -23.48
C ALA A 274 1.55 -6.86 -22.75
N PRO A 275 2.05 -7.97 -23.32
CA PRO A 275 3.21 -8.66 -22.76
C PRO A 275 4.41 -7.71 -22.61
N GLY A 276 5.03 -7.74 -21.43
CA GLY A 276 6.21 -6.92 -21.11
C GLY A 276 5.89 -5.63 -20.38
N GLU A 277 4.63 -5.18 -20.33
CA GLU A 277 4.25 -4.02 -19.53
C GLU A 277 3.85 -4.44 -18.12
N CYS A 278 4.53 -3.87 -17.12
CA CYS A 278 4.24 -4.15 -15.73
C CYS A 278 2.95 -3.46 -15.28
N PRO A 279 2.02 -4.16 -14.59
CA PRO A 279 0.81 -3.57 -14.09
C PRO A 279 1.06 -2.38 -13.16
N PRO A 280 0.19 -1.36 -13.15
CA PRO A 280 0.26 -0.24 -12.22
C PRO A 280 0.24 -0.69 -10.77
N TYR A 281 0.97 0.00 -9.89
CA TYR A 281 1.15 -0.38 -8.50
C TYR A 281 0.82 0.78 -7.54
N MET A 282 0.04 0.51 -6.51
CA MET A 282 -0.32 1.55 -5.54
C MET A 282 0.52 1.51 -4.25
N GLY A 283 1.08 0.38 -3.89
CA GLY A 283 1.68 0.18 -2.58
C GLY A 283 0.67 -0.29 -1.54
N PHE A 284 0.81 0.20 -0.32
CA PHE A 284 0.00 -0.20 0.83
C PHE A 284 -1.50 -0.29 0.53
N THR A 285 -2.10 -1.39 0.90
CA THR A 285 -3.56 -1.49 1.03
C THR A 285 -3.92 -1.07 2.45
N PHE A 286 -4.61 0.04 2.56
CA PHE A 286 -5.21 0.48 3.81
C PHE A 286 -6.53 -0.29 3.98
N GLY A 287 -6.49 -1.51 4.50
CA GLY A 287 -7.66 -2.36 4.62
C GLY A 287 -7.65 -3.15 5.90
#